data_7c9ee0ea740050fa04401e4c73d1a84a
#
_entry.id   7c9ee0ea740050fa04401e4c73d1a84a
#
_cell.length_a   1.000
_cell.length_b   1.000
_cell.length_c   1.000
_cell.angle_alpha   90.00
_cell.angle_beta   90.00
_cell.angle_gamma   90.00
#
_symmetry.space_group_name_H-M   'P 1'
#
loop_
_entity.id
_entity.type
_entity.pdbx_description
1 polymer ?
#
loop_
_entity_poly.entity_id
_entity_poly.type
_entity_poly.pdbx_seq_one_letter_code
_entity_poly.pdbx_strand_id
1 'polypeptide(L)'
;DWIANGANLADPKPVVKSIEVSPKNPVIQEVGGQQQIRVVATYANGSTRDVTRESFLESANQDVAIHDDYGLMTTLRRGEAPVLARYEGAYAATTLTVMGDRSGFEWVEQPAWGEIDRLVAAKWQRMKILPSDLCSDEEFIRRVYLDLTGLPPKSLQLKLFLADPTDSKTKREEVIDDLIGSPEFVQHW
;
A
#
# COMPACT_ATOMS: atom_id res chain seq x y z
N ASP A 1 -50.49 -17.16 -18.70
CA ASP A 1 -49.89 -18.23 -19.52
C ASP A 1 -48.72 -18.98 -18.85
N TRP A 2 -47.83 -18.33 -18.07
CA TRP A 2 -46.74 -18.97 -17.36
C TRP A 2 -47.24 -19.98 -16.29
N ILE A 3 -48.29 -19.62 -15.56
CA ILE A 3 -48.92 -20.53 -14.55
C ILE A 3 -49.58 -21.73 -15.25
N ALA A 4 -50.27 -21.49 -16.39
CA ALA A 4 -50.91 -22.55 -17.16
C ALA A 4 -49.92 -23.57 -17.75
N ASN A 5 -48.65 -23.17 -17.95
CA ASN A 5 -47.58 -24.02 -18.45
C ASN A 5 -46.77 -24.68 -17.32
N GLY A 6 -47.31 -24.78 -16.10
CA GLY A 6 -46.68 -25.47 -14.96
C GLY A 6 -45.75 -24.60 -14.14
N ALA A 7 -45.71 -23.26 -14.35
CA ALA A 7 -44.94 -22.30 -13.60
C ALA A 7 -43.48 -22.72 -13.38
N ASN A 8 -42.84 -23.35 -14.37
CA ASN A 8 -41.47 -23.80 -14.30
C ASN A 8 -40.55 -22.65 -13.95
N LEU A 9 -39.84 -22.80 -12.84
CA LEU A 9 -38.75 -21.90 -12.51
C LEU A 9 -37.71 -21.98 -13.65
N ALA A 10 -37.23 -20.82 -14.10
CA ALA A 10 -36.07 -20.80 -14.99
C ALA A 10 -34.95 -21.61 -14.34
N ASP A 11 -34.09 -22.22 -15.17
CA ASP A 11 -32.86 -22.86 -14.68
C ASP A 11 -32.17 -21.97 -13.67
N PRO A 12 -31.74 -22.52 -12.53
CA PRO A 12 -31.07 -21.71 -11.51
C PRO A 12 -29.89 -21.00 -12.14
N LYS A 13 -29.81 -19.68 -11.91
CA LYS A 13 -28.67 -18.91 -12.39
C LYS A 13 -27.38 -19.60 -11.94
N PRO A 14 -26.41 -19.78 -12.84
CA PRO A 14 -25.13 -20.38 -12.47
C PRO A 14 -24.48 -19.56 -11.36
N VAL A 15 -24.02 -20.24 -10.30
CA VAL A 15 -23.38 -19.58 -9.15
C VAL A 15 -22.00 -19.08 -9.55
N VAL A 16 -21.67 -17.85 -9.13
CA VAL A 16 -20.33 -17.28 -9.33
C VAL A 16 -19.32 -18.06 -8.49
N LYS A 17 -18.28 -18.56 -9.14
CA LYS A 17 -17.15 -19.25 -8.50
C LYS A 17 -16.03 -18.28 -8.12
N SER A 18 -15.72 -17.33 -8.99
CA SER A 18 -14.68 -16.32 -8.79
C SER A 18 -14.88 -15.15 -9.73
N ILE A 19 -14.26 -14.04 -9.39
CA ILE A 19 -14.08 -12.90 -10.31
C ILE A 19 -12.60 -12.60 -10.49
N GLU A 20 -12.26 -12.00 -11.62
CA GLU A 20 -10.93 -11.51 -11.92
C GLU A 20 -11.01 -10.07 -12.42
N VAL A 21 -10.07 -9.24 -11.93
CA VAL A 21 -9.92 -7.84 -12.34
C VAL A 21 -8.74 -7.72 -13.30
N SER A 22 -8.94 -7.02 -14.39
CA SER A 22 -7.94 -6.77 -15.44
C SER A 22 -7.93 -5.27 -15.81
N PRO A 23 -6.74 -4.67 -16.08
CA PRO A 23 -5.40 -5.26 -15.99
C PRO A 23 -4.94 -5.45 -14.54
N LYS A 24 -3.98 -6.35 -14.34
CA LYS A 24 -3.32 -6.53 -13.03
C LYS A 24 -2.21 -5.50 -12.85
N ASN A 25 -2.31 -4.73 -11.75
CA ASN A 25 -1.32 -3.74 -11.34
C ASN A 25 -0.89 -2.78 -12.47
N PRO A 26 -1.85 -2.11 -13.14
CA PRO A 26 -1.52 -1.20 -14.23
C PRO A 26 -0.71 -0.01 -13.72
N VAL A 27 0.23 0.45 -14.56
CA VAL A 27 1.05 1.64 -14.29
C VAL A 27 0.74 2.68 -15.34
N ILE A 28 0.22 3.82 -14.89
CA ILE A 28 -0.08 4.99 -15.73
C ILE A 28 1.04 6.01 -15.55
N GLN A 29 1.64 6.44 -16.64
CA GLN A 29 2.77 7.37 -16.59
C GLN A 29 2.33 8.82 -16.34
N GLU A 30 1.13 9.19 -16.77
CA GLU A 30 0.65 10.57 -16.75
C GLU A 30 -0.47 10.77 -15.74
N VAL A 31 -0.45 11.91 -15.06
CA VAL A 31 -1.59 12.42 -14.29
C VAL A 31 -2.66 12.90 -15.27
N GLY A 32 -3.92 12.61 -15.00
CA GLY A 32 -5.04 12.84 -15.94
C GLY A 32 -5.23 11.70 -16.95
N GLY A 33 -4.35 10.69 -16.94
CA GLY A 33 -4.49 9.50 -17.77
C GLY A 33 -5.70 8.65 -17.36
N GLN A 34 -6.13 7.79 -18.29
CA GLN A 34 -7.29 6.91 -18.08
C GLN A 34 -6.91 5.45 -18.23
N GLN A 35 -7.56 4.59 -17.44
CA GLN A 35 -7.40 3.14 -17.50
C GLN A 35 -8.75 2.46 -17.34
N GLN A 36 -9.15 1.68 -18.34
CA GLN A 36 -10.32 0.83 -18.23
C GLN A 36 -10.01 -0.38 -17.33
N ILE A 37 -10.80 -0.56 -16.29
CA ILE A 37 -10.85 -1.77 -15.47
C ILE A 37 -11.97 -2.66 -15.98
N ARG A 38 -11.70 -3.94 -16.07
CA ARG A 38 -12.64 -4.97 -16.47
C ARG A 38 -12.76 -6.03 -15.40
N VAL A 39 -13.98 -6.44 -15.08
CA VAL A 39 -14.27 -7.52 -14.14
C VAL A 39 -14.91 -8.67 -14.90
N VAL A 40 -14.30 -9.85 -14.82
CA VAL A 40 -14.79 -11.06 -15.46
C VAL A 40 -15.17 -12.07 -14.39
N ALA A 41 -16.43 -12.51 -14.36
CA ALA A 41 -16.91 -13.58 -13.51
C ALA A 41 -16.72 -14.93 -14.18
N THR A 42 -16.27 -15.91 -13.43
CA THR A 42 -16.26 -17.34 -13.77
C THR A 42 -17.33 -18.04 -12.95
N TYR A 43 -18.23 -18.73 -13.61
CA TYR A 43 -19.34 -19.46 -12.98
C TYR A 43 -19.00 -20.94 -12.73
N ALA A 44 -19.79 -21.60 -11.86
CA ALA A 44 -19.59 -22.99 -11.49
C ALA A 44 -19.68 -23.97 -12.68
N ASN A 45 -20.41 -23.60 -13.73
CA ASN A 45 -20.51 -24.36 -14.99
C ASN A 45 -19.32 -24.14 -15.94
N GLY A 46 -18.31 -23.34 -15.54
CA GLY A 46 -17.14 -23.02 -16.34
C GLY A 46 -17.33 -21.86 -17.35
N SER A 47 -18.53 -21.31 -17.48
CA SER A 47 -18.76 -20.15 -18.34
C SER A 47 -18.15 -18.87 -17.70
N THR A 48 -17.78 -17.91 -18.55
CA THR A 48 -17.29 -16.60 -18.11
C THR A 48 -18.18 -15.47 -18.68
N ARG A 49 -18.28 -14.38 -17.93
CA ARG A 49 -19.03 -13.19 -18.37
C ARG A 49 -18.32 -11.92 -17.88
N ASP A 50 -18.34 -10.89 -18.72
CA ASP A 50 -17.98 -9.55 -18.30
C ASP A 50 -19.09 -8.98 -17.41
N VAL A 51 -18.76 -8.68 -16.17
CA VAL A 51 -19.66 -8.16 -15.14
C VAL A 51 -19.21 -6.80 -14.61
N THR A 52 -18.40 -6.08 -15.38
CA THR A 52 -17.83 -4.79 -14.97
C THR A 52 -18.91 -3.81 -14.51
N ARG A 53 -20.00 -3.70 -15.26
CA ARG A 53 -21.12 -2.78 -14.96
C ARG A 53 -22.01 -3.22 -13.79
N GLU A 54 -22.01 -4.50 -13.49
CA GLU A 54 -22.81 -5.09 -12.41
C GLU A 54 -22.02 -5.26 -11.14
N SER A 55 -20.70 -5.10 -11.23
CA SER A 55 -19.79 -5.17 -10.08
C SER A 55 -19.78 -3.86 -9.32
N PHE A 56 -19.70 -3.95 -8.01
CA PHE A 56 -19.33 -2.82 -7.18
C PHE A 56 -17.83 -2.62 -7.30
N LEU A 57 -17.42 -1.47 -7.81
CA LEU A 57 -16.03 -1.04 -7.88
C LEU A 57 -15.78 0.05 -6.84
N GLU A 58 -14.61 0.01 -6.21
CA GLU A 58 -14.19 0.99 -5.23
C GLU A 58 -12.71 1.32 -5.38
N SER A 59 -12.38 2.60 -5.47
CA SER A 59 -11.02 3.10 -5.33
C SER A 59 -10.75 3.39 -3.85
N ALA A 60 -9.81 2.67 -3.26
CA ALA A 60 -9.41 2.89 -1.86
C ALA A 60 -8.59 4.18 -1.66
N ASN A 61 -8.21 4.85 -2.76
CA ASN A 61 -7.52 6.14 -2.71
C ASN A 61 -8.05 7.06 -3.81
N GLN A 62 -9.16 7.72 -3.52
CA GLN A 62 -9.85 8.63 -4.46
C GLN A 62 -9.05 9.91 -4.75
N ASP A 63 -8.08 10.27 -3.91
CA ASP A 63 -7.17 11.37 -4.21
C ASP A 63 -6.19 11.04 -5.35
N VAL A 64 -5.92 9.76 -5.57
CA VAL A 64 -5.00 9.30 -6.62
C VAL A 64 -5.76 8.95 -7.89
N ALA A 65 -6.87 8.24 -7.78
CA ALA A 65 -7.70 7.87 -8.93
C ALA A 65 -9.16 7.65 -8.53
N ILE A 66 -10.06 8.13 -9.37
CA ILE A 66 -11.49 7.94 -9.28
C ILE A 66 -11.97 7.05 -10.42
N HIS A 67 -13.16 6.48 -10.32
CA HIS A 67 -13.78 5.67 -11.36
C HIS A 67 -15.19 6.16 -11.68
N ASP A 68 -15.66 5.83 -12.88
CA ASP A 68 -17.07 5.92 -13.26
C ASP A 68 -17.79 4.57 -13.07
N ASP A 69 -19.11 4.57 -13.38
CA ASP A 69 -19.96 3.37 -13.29
C ASP A 69 -19.62 2.29 -14.33
N TYR A 70 -18.75 2.59 -15.29
CA TYR A 70 -18.33 1.68 -16.36
C TYR A 70 -16.94 1.10 -16.12
N GLY A 71 -16.31 1.44 -14.98
CA GLY A 71 -14.99 0.98 -14.60
C GLY A 71 -13.85 1.74 -15.28
N LEU A 72 -14.12 2.93 -15.84
CA LEU A 72 -13.07 3.79 -16.35
C LEU A 72 -12.45 4.57 -15.19
N MET A 73 -11.20 4.26 -14.86
CA MET A 73 -10.40 4.97 -13.87
C MET A 73 -9.82 6.23 -14.50
N THR A 74 -9.90 7.36 -13.80
CA THR A 74 -9.22 8.62 -14.15
C THR A 74 -8.22 8.97 -13.06
N THR A 75 -6.97 9.19 -13.44
CA THR A 75 -5.89 9.49 -12.50
C THR A 75 -5.84 10.97 -12.17
N LEU A 76 -5.72 11.32 -10.88
CA LEU A 76 -5.75 12.68 -10.38
C LEU A 76 -4.39 13.18 -9.91
N ARG A 77 -3.61 12.29 -9.28
CA ARG A 77 -2.25 12.60 -8.83
C ARG A 77 -1.40 11.35 -8.73
N ARG A 78 -0.10 11.55 -8.56
CA ARG A 78 0.87 10.48 -8.34
C ARG A 78 0.58 9.70 -7.06
N GLY A 79 0.68 8.36 -7.13
CA GLY A 79 0.47 7.48 -6.01
C GLY A 79 -0.03 6.10 -6.42
N GLU A 80 -0.51 5.34 -5.45
CA GLU A 80 -1.17 4.06 -5.66
C GLU A 80 -2.64 4.17 -5.24
N ALA A 81 -3.53 3.62 -6.05
CA ALA A 81 -4.95 3.46 -5.77
C ALA A 81 -5.31 1.97 -5.88
N PRO A 82 -5.42 1.25 -4.76
CA PRO A 82 -6.00 -0.08 -4.76
C PRO A 82 -7.45 0.00 -5.25
N VAL A 83 -7.81 -0.87 -6.18
CA VAL A 83 -9.16 -0.98 -6.75
C VAL A 83 -9.73 -2.32 -6.33
N LEU A 84 -10.81 -2.29 -5.58
CA LEU A 84 -11.56 -3.48 -5.16
C LEU A 84 -12.76 -3.66 -6.06
N ALA A 85 -12.97 -4.90 -6.52
CA ALA A 85 -14.18 -5.31 -7.21
C ALA A 85 -14.94 -6.35 -6.38
N ARG A 86 -16.26 -6.23 -6.34
CA ARG A 86 -17.15 -7.18 -5.68
C ARG A 86 -18.35 -7.49 -6.58
N TYR A 87 -18.63 -8.78 -6.74
CA TYR A 87 -19.77 -9.26 -7.51
C TYR A 87 -20.28 -10.59 -6.94
N GLU A 88 -21.57 -10.67 -6.61
CA GLU A 88 -22.25 -11.86 -6.08
C GLU A 88 -21.45 -12.64 -5.02
N GLY A 89 -20.87 -11.92 -4.04
CA GLY A 89 -20.09 -12.49 -2.94
C GLY A 89 -18.64 -12.86 -3.25
N ALA A 90 -18.20 -12.73 -4.51
CA ALA A 90 -16.80 -12.86 -4.90
C ALA A 90 -16.07 -11.50 -4.88
N TYR A 91 -14.78 -11.53 -4.59
CA TYR A 91 -13.92 -10.35 -4.47
C TYR A 91 -12.66 -10.51 -5.30
N ALA A 92 -12.21 -9.43 -5.89
CA ALA A 92 -10.90 -9.35 -6.54
C ALA A 92 -10.35 -7.93 -6.42
N ALA A 93 -9.04 -7.78 -6.48
CA ALA A 93 -8.39 -6.49 -6.40
C ALA A 93 -7.25 -6.35 -7.39
N THR A 94 -6.98 -5.11 -7.75
CA THR A 94 -5.79 -4.68 -8.49
C THR A 94 -5.29 -3.37 -7.90
N THR A 95 -4.04 -2.98 -8.19
CA THR A 95 -3.51 -1.68 -7.75
C THR A 95 -3.13 -0.86 -8.96
N LEU A 96 -3.83 0.26 -9.15
CA LEU A 96 -3.46 1.26 -10.14
C LEU A 96 -2.32 2.11 -9.59
N THR A 97 -1.20 2.18 -10.30
CA THR A 97 -0.07 3.04 -9.96
C THR A 97 -0.01 4.22 -10.92
N VAL A 98 -0.01 5.43 -10.39
CA VAL A 98 0.20 6.67 -11.15
C VAL A 98 1.61 7.15 -10.90
N MET A 99 2.47 7.08 -11.92
CA MET A 99 3.89 7.35 -11.78
C MET A 99 4.19 8.87 -11.75
N GLY A 100 3.56 9.65 -12.60
CA GLY A 100 3.91 11.04 -12.86
C GLY A 100 5.27 11.16 -13.57
N ASP A 101 5.71 12.38 -13.80
CA ASP A 101 7.03 12.62 -14.39
C ASP A 101 8.15 12.24 -13.42
N ARG A 102 8.96 11.28 -13.83
CA ARG A 102 10.15 10.74 -13.13
C ARG A 102 11.30 10.49 -14.10
N SER A 103 11.39 11.29 -15.14
CA SER A 103 12.40 11.13 -16.19
C SER A 103 13.85 11.25 -15.68
N GLY A 104 14.09 12.07 -14.63
CA GLY A 104 15.41 12.24 -14.00
C GLY A 104 15.67 11.34 -12.79
N PHE A 105 14.86 10.30 -12.56
CA PHE A 105 15.06 9.43 -11.41
C PHE A 105 16.24 8.49 -11.61
N GLU A 106 17.19 8.54 -10.69
CA GLU A 106 18.28 7.57 -10.56
C GLU A 106 18.15 6.87 -9.21
N TRP A 107 18.18 5.53 -9.25
CA TRP A 107 18.13 4.72 -8.03
C TRP A 107 19.49 4.73 -7.33
N VAL A 108 19.47 4.96 -6.04
CA VAL A 108 20.63 4.78 -5.15
C VAL A 108 20.35 3.59 -4.24
N GLU A 109 21.26 2.60 -4.28
CA GLU A 109 21.10 1.39 -3.48
C GLU A 109 21.04 1.73 -1.99
N GLN A 110 20.04 1.17 -1.31
CA GLN A 110 19.81 1.41 0.10
C GLN A 110 20.36 0.26 0.94
N PRO A 111 20.96 0.55 2.13
CA PRO A 111 21.34 -0.50 3.05
C PRO A 111 20.12 -1.35 3.43
N ALA A 112 20.29 -2.67 3.41
CA ALA A 112 19.26 -3.61 3.84
C ALA A 112 19.81 -4.50 4.94
N TRP A 113 19.29 -4.38 6.16
CA TRP A 113 19.66 -5.23 7.31
C TRP A 113 18.75 -6.44 7.45
N GLY A 114 17.59 -6.42 6.77
CA GLY A 114 16.62 -7.50 6.83
C GLY A 114 15.70 -7.58 5.63
N GLU A 115 14.80 -8.55 5.67
CA GLU A 115 13.84 -8.80 4.59
C GLU A 115 12.87 -7.61 4.40
N ILE A 116 12.50 -6.94 5.49
CA ILE A 116 11.62 -5.76 5.43
C ILE A 116 12.27 -4.64 4.62
N ASP A 117 13.55 -4.33 4.89
CA ASP A 117 14.28 -3.30 4.16
C ASP A 117 14.37 -3.62 2.68
N ARG A 118 14.64 -4.88 2.35
CA ARG A 118 14.70 -5.36 0.96
C ARG A 118 13.37 -5.16 0.24
N LEU A 119 12.24 -5.50 0.87
CA LEU A 119 10.90 -5.32 0.30
C LEU A 119 10.54 -3.84 0.15
N VAL A 120 10.88 -3.01 1.14
CA VAL A 120 10.65 -1.57 1.11
C VAL A 120 11.50 -0.91 0.02
N ALA A 121 12.79 -1.23 -0.08
CA ALA A 121 13.67 -0.72 -1.12
C ALA A 121 13.18 -1.10 -2.53
N ALA A 122 12.73 -2.35 -2.72
CA ALA A 122 12.14 -2.80 -3.99
C ALA A 122 10.88 -1.99 -4.37
N LYS A 123 10.04 -1.67 -3.38
CA LYS A 123 8.88 -0.79 -3.60
C LYS A 123 9.30 0.63 -3.94
N TRP A 124 10.26 1.21 -3.24
CA TRP A 124 10.77 2.56 -3.52
C TRP A 124 11.36 2.67 -4.91
N GLN A 125 12.19 1.69 -5.32
CA GLN A 125 12.75 1.62 -6.66
C GLN A 125 11.65 1.55 -7.73
N ARG A 126 10.67 0.66 -7.55
CA ARG A 126 9.51 0.52 -8.45
C ARG A 126 8.71 1.82 -8.56
N MET A 127 8.48 2.49 -7.43
CA MET A 127 7.74 3.74 -7.35
C MET A 127 8.57 4.97 -7.69
N LYS A 128 9.86 4.80 -8.02
CA LYS A 128 10.80 5.89 -8.25
C LYS A 128 10.80 6.90 -7.09
N ILE A 129 11.00 6.42 -5.88
CA ILE A 129 11.10 7.21 -4.65
C ILE A 129 12.51 7.04 -4.11
N LEU A 130 13.20 8.15 -3.80
CA LEU A 130 14.40 8.13 -2.97
C LEU A 130 14.01 8.42 -1.54
N PRO A 131 14.47 7.62 -0.57
CA PRO A 131 14.34 7.98 0.84
C PRO A 131 15.12 9.26 1.15
N SER A 132 14.75 9.93 2.23
CA SER A 132 15.56 11.04 2.76
C SER A 132 16.86 10.50 3.36
N ASP A 133 17.83 11.40 3.50
CA ASP A 133 19.05 11.12 4.26
C ASP A 133 18.73 10.74 5.70
N LEU A 134 19.71 10.15 6.39
CA LEU A 134 19.60 9.84 7.80
C LEU A 134 19.34 11.13 8.60
N CYS A 135 18.49 11.03 9.60
CA CYS A 135 18.21 12.17 10.49
C CYS A 135 19.43 12.58 11.30
N SER A 136 19.46 13.84 11.78
CA SER A 136 20.48 14.33 12.70
C SER A 136 20.49 13.56 14.02
N ASP A 137 21.57 13.67 14.80
CA ASP A 137 21.66 13.06 16.11
C ASP A 137 20.63 13.63 17.10
N GLU A 138 20.28 14.90 16.99
CA GLU A 138 19.23 15.54 17.78
C GLU A 138 17.85 14.95 17.50
N GLU A 139 17.56 14.72 16.24
CA GLU A 139 16.29 14.11 15.83
C GLU A 139 16.27 12.61 16.16
N PHE A 140 17.38 11.91 15.99
CA PHE A 140 17.52 10.50 16.31
C PHE A 140 17.23 10.23 17.79
N ILE A 141 17.92 10.91 18.73
CA ILE A 141 17.76 10.64 20.15
C ILE A 141 16.32 10.92 20.61
N ARG A 142 15.68 11.97 20.05
CA ARG A 142 14.28 12.25 20.37
C ARG A 142 13.35 11.14 19.89
N ARG A 143 13.55 10.64 18.67
CA ARG A 143 12.72 9.56 18.08
C ARG A 143 12.92 8.26 18.84
N VAL A 144 14.16 7.83 19.06
CA VAL A 144 14.43 6.53 19.69
C VAL A 144 13.90 6.46 21.12
N TYR A 145 13.97 7.56 21.90
CA TYR A 145 13.37 7.62 23.22
C TYR A 145 11.84 7.48 23.16
N LEU A 146 11.18 8.20 22.27
CA LEU A 146 9.72 8.09 22.07
C LEU A 146 9.31 6.70 21.61
N ASP A 147 10.02 6.12 20.67
CA ASP A 147 9.71 4.81 20.11
C ASP A 147 9.92 3.68 21.12
N LEU A 148 10.98 3.73 21.95
CA LEU A 148 11.30 2.65 22.87
C LEU A 148 10.68 2.83 24.26
N THR A 149 10.51 4.07 24.73
CA THR A 149 10.03 4.32 26.12
C THR A 149 8.71 5.11 26.20
N GLY A 150 8.20 5.59 25.07
CA GLY A 150 7.01 6.45 25.02
C GLY A 150 7.23 7.87 25.57
N LEU A 151 8.44 8.22 26.00
CA LEU A 151 8.79 9.48 26.63
C LEU A 151 9.95 10.18 25.89
N PRO A 152 9.97 11.53 25.81
CA PRO A 152 11.12 12.23 25.26
C PRO A 152 12.35 12.13 26.19
N PRO A 153 13.59 12.24 25.64
CA PRO A 153 14.79 12.28 26.45
C PRO A 153 14.77 13.50 27.40
N LYS A 154 15.31 13.32 28.61
CA LYS A 154 15.54 14.43 29.53
C LYS A 154 16.63 15.36 28.99
N SER A 155 16.58 16.64 29.34
CA SER A 155 17.54 17.63 28.84
C SER A 155 19.02 17.25 29.08
N LEU A 156 19.31 16.55 30.18
CA LEU A 156 20.67 16.07 30.46
C LEU A 156 21.09 14.93 29.53
N GLN A 157 20.20 13.98 29.26
CA GLN A 157 20.44 12.86 28.35
C GLN A 157 20.72 13.35 26.93
N LEU A 158 19.89 14.30 26.46
CA LEU A 158 20.10 14.95 25.16
C LEU A 158 21.47 15.64 25.08
N LYS A 159 21.83 16.43 26.11
CA LYS A 159 23.11 17.17 26.12
C LYS A 159 24.31 16.22 26.14
N LEU A 160 24.28 15.15 26.93
CA LEU A 160 25.35 14.15 27.02
C LEU A 160 25.53 13.43 25.68
N PHE A 161 24.45 12.98 25.08
CA PHE A 161 24.50 12.31 23.77
C PHE A 161 25.06 13.18 22.66
N LEU A 162 24.65 14.48 22.60
CA LEU A 162 25.15 15.40 21.60
C LEU A 162 26.60 15.84 21.82
N ALA A 163 27.05 15.87 23.09
CA ALA A 163 28.44 16.19 23.45
C ALA A 163 29.39 15.02 23.29
N ASP A 164 28.88 13.81 23.12
CA ASP A 164 29.70 12.60 22.94
C ASP A 164 30.44 12.66 21.60
N PRO A 165 31.81 12.62 21.61
CA PRO A 165 32.64 12.67 20.42
C PRO A 165 32.67 11.37 19.62
N THR A 166 32.07 10.29 20.11
CA THR A 166 31.96 8.99 19.44
C THR A 166 31.22 9.16 18.10
N ASP A 167 31.59 8.37 17.12
CA ASP A 167 30.91 8.41 15.82
C ASP A 167 29.41 8.15 15.96
N SER A 168 28.62 8.81 15.11
CA SER A 168 27.15 8.76 15.18
C SER A 168 26.56 7.36 15.15
N LYS A 169 27.17 6.43 14.44
CA LYS A 169 26.66 5.06 14.35
C LYS A 169 26.81 4.36 15.70
N THR A 170 28.01 4.36 16.25
CA THR A 170 28.33 3.67 17.52
C THR A 170 27.48 4.21 18.68
N LYS A 171 27.46 5.54 18.88
CA LYS A 171 26.67 6.12 19.99
C LYS A 171 25.16 5.91 19.84
N ARG A 172 24.66 5.79 18.60
CA ARG A 172 23.23 5.45 18.35
C ARG A 172 22.92 4.01 18.72
N GLU A 173 23.82 3.07 18.37
CA GLU A 173 23.68 1.66 18.76
C GLU A 173 23.71 1.50 20.28
N GLU A 174 24.66 2.16 20.98
CA GLU A 174 24.74 2.14 22.44
C GLU A 174 23.48 2.66 23.12
N VAL A 175 22.92 3.79 22.66
CA VAL A 175 21.65 4.33 23.19
C VAL A 175 20.48 3.38 22.98
N ILE A 176 20.40 2.71 21.83
CA ILE A 176 19.36 1.71 21.57
C ILE A 176 19.45 0.57 22.59
N ASP A 177 20.66 0.02 22.80
CA ASP A 177 20.89 -1.09 23.72
C ASP A 177 20.56 -0.70 25.17
N ASP A 178 20.98 0.49 25.60
CA ASP A 178 20.66 1.03 26.92
C ASP A 178 19.17 1.19 27.14
N LEU A 179 18.45 1.70 26.13
CA LEU A 179 17.00 1.90 26.25
C LEU A 179 16.25 0.57 26.26
N ILE A 180 16.63 -0.40 25.45
CA ILE A 180 16.02 -1.75 25.46
C ILE A 180 16.22 -2.42 26.81
N GLY A 181 17.37 -2.20 27.47
CA GLY A 181 17.66 -2.69 28.82
C GLY A 181 16.98 -1.92 29.95
N SER A 182 16.26 -0.84 29.68
CA SER A 182 15.71 0.04 30.70
C SER A 182 14.36 -0.42 31.26
N PRO A 183 14.02 -0.07 32.51
CA PRO A 183 12.69 -0.31 33.07
C PRO A 183 11.57 0.42 32.29
N GLU A 184 11.87 1.58 31.74
CA GLU A 184 10.94 2.38 30.95
C GLU A 184 10.49 1.67 29.67
N PHE A 185 11.39 0.91 29.03
CA PHE A 185 11.04 0.07 27.87
C PHE A 185 9.99 -0.98 28.27
N VAL A 186 10.23 -1.70 29.38
CA VAL A 186 9.29 -2.73 29.86
C VAL A 186 7.94 -2.16 30.28
N GLN A 187 7.91 -0.90 30.75
CA GLN A 187 6.64 -0.22 31.10
C GLN A 187 5.86 0.24 29.88
N HIS A 188 6.54 0.53 28.77
CA HIS A 188 5.93 1.03 27.55
C HIS A 188 5.36 -0.12 26.72
N TRP A 189 6.03 -1.27 26.68
CA TRP A 189 5.65 -2.46 25.90
C TRP A 189 5.15 -3.61 26.78
#